data_6f79f260f7b42677fafdff410a52cb3e
#
_entry.id   6f79f260f7b42677fafdff410a52cb3e
#
_cell.length_a   1.000
_cell.length_b   1.000
_cell.length_c   1.000
_cell.angle_alpha   90.00
_cell.angle_beta   90.00
_cell.angle_gamma   90.00
#
_symmetry.space_group_name_H-M   'P 1'
#
loop_
_entity.id
_entity.type
_entity.pdbx_description
1 polymer ?
#
loop_
_entity_poly.entity_id
_entity_poly.type
_entity_poly.pdbx_seq_one_letter_code
_entity_poly.pdbx_strand_id
1 'polypeptide(L)'
;MTIILFFLSFLATALAATPAEWRSQSIYFLLTDRFARTDNSTTASCDLSARQYCGGSWQGIINQLDYIQGMGFTAIWITPVTEQIPQDTGYGQAYHGYWQQDAYALNSHYGTADDLKALASALHSRGMYLMVDVVANHMGHNGTGNSVDYSVYRPFNSQKYFHNFCWISNYNNQTNVEDCWLGDNTVALPDLDTTRTDVKNMWYDWVETLVSNYSVDGLRIDTVKNVQKNFWPGYNNASGVYCIGEVFDGDAAYTCPYQDDLDGVLNYPMYYPLLRAFESTNGSISDLYNMINTVKSTCRDSTLLGTFVENHDNPRFANYTSDMSLAKNAATFTILADGIPIIYAGQEQHYSGGNDPYNREATWLSGYKTTSELYTHIATSNKIRTHAISQDSGYLTYKNYPIYQDTSTLAMRKGYNGTQTITVLSNLGASGSSYTLSLPGTGYTAGQKVMEIYTCSNLTVDSNGSVPVPMKSGLPRILYPADRLVNGSSFCSSAMSVFKHAGGVMLFLSYTVIFAQVLIAIMT
;
A
#
# COMPACT_ATOMS: atom_id res chain seq x y z
N MET A 1 -48.20 12.63 -31.87
CA MET A 1 -47.59 13.34 -30.70
C MET A 1 -46.36 12.56 -30.31
N THR A 2 -45.19 12.96 -30.86
CA THR A 2 -43.92 12.23 -30.74
C THR A 2 -43.19 12.73 -29.49
N ILE A 3 -43.08 11.89 -28.47
CA ILE A 3 -42.34 12.21 -27.25
C ILE A 3 -40.86 11.99 -27.56
N ILE A 4 -40.08 13.09 -27.63
CA ILE A 4 -38.64 13.05 -27.71
C ILE A 4 -38.13 12.94 -26.27
N LEU A 5 -37.60 11.74 -25.87
CA LEU A 5 -36.88 11.57 -24.64
C LEU A 5 -35.45 12.15 -24.84
N PHE A 6 -35.16 13.27 -24.17
CA PHE A 6 -33.81 13.75 -23.99
C PHE A 6 -33.10 12.87 -22.95
N PHE A 7 -32.18 12.03 -23.38
CA PHE A 7 -31.15 11.47 -22.49
C PHE A 7 -30.18 12.57 -22.13
N LEU A 8 -30.31 13.16 -20.95
CA LEU A 8 -29.21 13.91 -20.34
C LEU A 8 -28.15 12.89 -19.89
N SER A 9 -27.09 12.71 -20.68
CA SER A 9 -25.86 12.10 -20.22
C SER A 9 -25.22 13.07 -19.22
N PHE A 10 -25.34 12.80 -17.93
CA PHE A 10 -24.45 13.40 -16.93
C PHE A 10 -23.05 12.88 -17.23
N LEU A 11 -22.21 13.69 -17.87
CA LEU A 11 -20.78 13.56 -17.75
C LEU A 11 -20.45 13.85 -16.28
N ALA A 12 -20.31 12.81 -15.47
CA ALA A 12 -19.62 12.94 -14.21
C ALA A 12 -18.16 13.27 -14.55
N THR A 13 -17.77 14.53 -14.44
CA THR A 13 -16.36 14.90 -14.33
C THR A 13 -15.86 14.19 -13.09
N ALA A 14 -15.03 13.16 -13.26
CA ALA A 14 -14.30 12.58 -12.14
C ALA A 14 -13.45 13.73 -11.55
N LEU A 15 -13.85 14.23 -10.39
CA LEU A 15 -13.02 15.15 -9.63
C LEU A 15 -11.81 14.34 -9.14
N ALA A 16 -10.62 14.89 -9.32
CA ALA A 16 -9.39 14.31 -8.81
C ALA A 16 -9.51 14.02 -7.31
N ALA A 17 -9.05 12.84 -6.88
CA ALA A 17 -9.16 12.42 -5.48
C ALA A 17 -8.29 13.30 -4.58
N THR A 18 -8.93 13.92 -3.60
CA THR A 18 -8.28 14.82 -2.65
C THR A 18 -7.45 14.07 -1.60
N PRO A 19 -6.49 14.72 -0.90
CA PRO A 19 -5.81 14.12 0.24
C PRO A 19 -6.77 13.61 1.33
N ALA A 20 -7.91 14.28 1.51
CA ALA A 20 -8.94 13.86 2.47
C ALA A 20 -9.57 12.51 2.10
N GLU A 21 -9.81 12.27 0.83
CA GLU A 21 -10.35 11.00 0.31
C GLU A 21 -9.30 9.88 0.37
N TRP A 22 -8.03 10.21 0.14
CA TRP A 22 -6.93 9.25 0.26
C TRP A 22 -6.73 8.70 1.68
N ARG A 23 -7.07 9.44 2.75
CA ARG A 23 -7.02 8.91 4.13
C ARG A 23 -7.85 7.65 4.32
N SER A 24 -8.95 7.52 3.58
CA SER A 24 -9.83 6.35 3.68
C SER A 24 -9.27 5.11 2.97
N GLN A 25 -8.34 5.29 2.03
CA GLN A 25 -7.84 4.22 1.18
C GLN A 25 -6.95 3.23 1.94
N SER A 26 -6.85 2.04 1.38
CA SER A 26 -5.88 1.00 1.70
C SER A 26 -5.24 0.58 0.37
N ILE A 27 -3.92 0.68 0.29
CA ILE A 27 -3.16 0.56 -0.96
C ILE A 27 -2.54 -0.84 -1.06
N TYR A 28 -2.75 -1.50 -2.21
CA TYR A 28 -1.98 -2.67 -2.61
C TYR A 28 -0.90 -2.22 -3.62
N PHE A 29 0.36 -2.27 -3.20
CA PHE A 29 1.50 -1.92 -4.04
C PHE A 29 1.98 -3.14 -4.81
N LEU A 30 2.22 -2.99 -6.11
CA LEU A 30 2.71 -4.07 -6.96
C LEU A 30 3.69 -3.57 -8.04
N LEU A 31 4.66 -4.43 -8.39
CA LEU A 31 5.45 -4.24 -9.60
C LEU A 31 4.64 -4.77 -10.79
N THR A 32 4.40 -3.93 -11.79
CA THR A 32 3.60 -4.28 -12.98
C THR A 32 4.11 -5.56 -13.64
N ASP A 33 5.44 -5.65 -13.84
CA ASP A 33 6.07 -6.83 -14.46
C ASP A 33 5.94 -8.11 -13.62
N ARG A 34 5.73 -8.02 -12.30
CA ARG A 34 5.83 -9.15 -11.37
C ARG A 34 4.50 -9.59 -10.78
N PHE A 35 3.42 -8.87 -11.04
CA PHE A 35 2.14 -9.17 -10.39
C PHE A 35 1.31 -10.20 -11.15
N ALA A 36 0.93 -9.92 -12.40
CA ALA A 36 0.03 -10.78 -13.17
C ALA A 36 0.27 -10.67 -14.68
N ARG A 37 0.12 -11.78 -15.38
CA ARG A 37 0.30 -11.90 -16.82
C ARG A 37 -1.04 -11.79 -17.56
N THR A 38 -1.01 -11.29 -18.79
CA THR A 38 -2.21 -11.20 -19.66
C THR A 38 -2.84 -12.58 -19.93
N ASP A 39 -2.00 -13.63 -20.04
CA ASP A 39 -2.42 -15.01 -20.32
C ASP A 39 -2.97 -15.75 -19.09
N ASN A 40 -3.06 -15.10 -17.93
CA ASN A 40 -3.46 -15.68 -16.65
C ASN A 40 -2.60 -16.87 -16.18
N SER A 41 -1.41 -17.03 -16.72
CA SER A 41 -0.51 -18.11 -16.31
C SER A 41 -0.09 -17.95 -14.85
N THR A 42 -0.24 -19.01 -14.07
CA THR A 42 0.26 -19.12 -12.69
C THR A 42 1.52 -19.99 -12.59
N THR A 43 2.05 -20.43 -13.73
CA THR A 43 3.22 -21.34 -13.81
C THR A 43 4.34 -20.82 -14.69
N ALA A 44 4.15 -19.70 -15.39
CA ALA A 44 5.20 -19.09 -16.20
C ALA A 44 6.41 -18.74 -15.32
N SER A 45 7.59 -19.22 -15.74
CA SER A 45 8.84 -18.99 -15.00
C SER A 45 9.22 -17.50 -14.99
N CYS A 46 9.82 -17.07 -13.90
CA CYS A 46 10.44 -15.77 -13.76
C CYS A 46 11.75 -15.96 -12.99
N ASP A 47 12.87 -15.91 -13.69
CA ASP A 47 14.18 -15.99 -13.07
C ASP A 47 14.57 -14.62 -12.53
N LEU A 48 14.52 -14.48 -11.21
CA LEU A 48 14.83 -13.22 -10.53
C LEU A 48 16.28 -12.80 -10.75
N SER A 49 17.22 -13.76 -10.78
CA SER A 49 18.65 -13.51 -10.93
C SER A 49 19.01 -12.95 -12.32
N ALA A 50 18.22 -13.30 -13.34
CA ALA A 50 18.39 -12.80 -14.70
C ALA A 50 18.00 -11.32 -14.84
N ARG A 51 17.18 -10.78 -13.92
CA ARG A 51 16.72 -9.37 -13.93
C ARG A 51 16.10 -8.95 -15.27
N GLN A 52 15.32 -9.83 -15.88
CA GLN A 52 14.63 -9.62 -17.15
C GLN A 52 13.15 -9.33 -16.93
N TYR A 53 12.47 -8.77 -17.96
CA TYR A 53 11.02 -8.74 -17.96
C TYR A 53 10.46 -10.16 -17.89
N CYS A 54 9.49 -10.37 -16.99
CA CYS A 54 8.81 -11.66 -16.81
C CYS A 54 7.40 -11.69 -17.43
N GLY A 55 6.92 -10.53 -17.91
CA GLY A 55 5.69 -10.43 -18.71
C GLY A 55 4.43 -10.13 -17.92
N GLY A 56 4.54 -9.56 -16.73
CA GLY A 56 3.41 -8.91 -16.07
C GLY A 56 2.95 -7.68 -16.85
N SER A 57 1.65 -7.37 -16.79
CA SER A 57 1.04 -6.34 -17.64
C SER A 57 -0.16 -5.66 -16.95
N TRP A 58 -0.58 -4.51 -17.48
CA TRP A 58 -1.79 -3.82 -17.01
C TRP A 58 -3.06 -4.68 -17.21
N GLN A 59 -3.16 -5.40 -18.33
CA GLN A 59 -4.25 -6.34 -18.55
C GLN A 59 -4.21 -7.51 -17.55
N GLY A 60 -3.02 -7.99 -17.20
CA GLY A 60 -2.85 -9.01 -16.15
C GLY A 60 -3.35 -8.51 -14.79
N ILE A 61 -3.07 -7.24 -14.45
CA ILE A 61 -3.60 -6.62 -13.21
C ILE A 61 -5.12 -6.62 -13.22
N ILE A 62 -5.75 -6.20 -14.35
CA ILE A 62 -7.21 -6.21 -14.49
C ILE A 62 -7.78 -7.60 -14.20
N ASN A 63 -7.15 -8.65 -14.70
CA ASN A 63 -7.60 -10.03 -14.53
C ASN A 63 -7.57 -10.50 -13.07
N GLN A 64 -6.80 -9.85 -12.20
CA GLN A 64 -6.60 -10.22 -10.79
C GLN A 64 -7.17 -9.20 -9.79
N LEU A 65 -8.00 -8.26 -10.22
CA LEU A 65 -8.59 -7.25 -9.32
C LEU A 65 -9.49 -7.87 -8.24
N ASP A 66 -10.15 -9.00 -8.52
CA ASP A 66 -10.95 -9.71 -7.51
C ASP A 66 -10.09 -10.23 -6.35
N TYR A 67 -8.86 -10.68 -6.65
CA TYR A 67 -7.90 -11.11 -5.64
C TYR A 67 -7.51 -9.96 -4.72
N ILE A 68 -7.22 -8.78 -5.29
CA ILE A 68 -6.84 -7.58 -4.53
C ILE A 68 -8.03 -7.06 -3.71
N GLN A 69 -9.20 -6.92 -4.34
CA GLN A 69 -10.41 -6.41 -3.68
C GLN A 69 -10.91 -7.36 -2.59
N GLY A 70 -10.68 -8.67 -2.74
CA GLY A 70 -11.01 -9.69 -1.72
C GLY A 70 -10.28 -9.50 -0.39
N MET A 71 -9.12 -8.82 -0.39
CA MET A 71 -8.42 -8.39 0.83
C MET A 71 -8.91 -7.06 1.40
N GLY A 72 -9.88 -6.40 0.75
CA GLY A 72 -10.43 -5.12 1.19
C GLY A 72 -9.59 -3.90 0.81
N PHE A 73 -8.65 -4.02 -0.15
CA PHE A 73 -7.94 -2.88 -0.70
C PHE A 73 -8.87 -2.03 -1.57
N THR A 74 -8.65 -0.72 -1.50
CA THR A 74 -9.46 0.29 -2.20
C THR A 74 -8.63 1.12 -3.17
N ALA A 75 -7.33 0.88 -3.25
CA ALA A 75 -6.42 1.48 -4.22
C ALA A 75 -5.30 0.50 -4.59
N ILE A 76 -4.75 0.65 -5.78
CA ILE A 76 -3.49 0.01 -6.17
C ILE A 76 -2.43 1.08 -6.46
N TRP A 77 -1.16 0.77 -6.16
CA TRP A 77 0.00 1.51 -6.62
C TRP A 77 0.79 0.61 -7.57
N ILE A 78 0.99 1.10 -8.82
CA ILE A 78 1.77 0.42 -9.87
C ILE A 78 3.10 1.14 -10.09
N THR A 79 4.13 0.39 -10.49
CA THR A 79 5.46 0.94 -10.86
C THR A 79 5.38 1.89 -12.06
N PRO A 80 6.44 2.72 -12.32
CA PRO A 80 6.42 3.75 -13.36
C PRO A 80 6.00 3.22 -14.72
N VAL A 81 5.21 4.01 -15.44
CA VAL A 81 4.56 3.61 -16.70
C VAL A 81 5.28 4.08 -17.96
N THR A 82 6.31 4.92 -17.82
CA THR A 82 7.04 5.53 -18.92
C THR A 82 7.97 4.54 -19.63
N GLU A 83 8.32 4.86 -20.90
CA GLU A 83 9.26 4.06 -21.68
C GLU A 83 10.66 4.10 -21.05
N GLN A 84 11.28 2.93 -20.99
CA GLN A 84 12.54 2.68 -20.32
C GLN A 84 13.69 2.55 -21.32
N ILE A 85 14.96 2.54 -20.82
CA ILE A 85 16.09 2.19 -21.67
C ILE A 85 15.86 0.82 -22.30
N PRO A 86 16.02 0.67 -23.64
CA PRO A 86 15.69 -0.58 -24.32
C PRO A 86 16.78 -1.67 -24.22
N GLN A 87 17.97 -1.29 -23.73
CA GLN A 87 19.12 -2.19 -23.69
C GLN A 87 19.04 -3.15 -22.51
N ASP A 88 19.58 -4.34 -22.70
CA ASP A 88 20.00 -5.21 -21.61
C ASP A 88 21.31 -4.66 -21.02
N THR A 89 21.28 -4.25 -19.79
CA THR A 89 22.42 -3.63 -19.09
C THR A 89 23.22 -4.67 -18.32
N GLY A 90 24.35 -4.27 -17.72
CA GLY A 90 25.06 -5.12 -16.76
C GLY A 90 24.23 -5.48 -15.50
N TYR A 91 23.11 -4.79 -15.28
CA TYR A 91 22.13 -5.07 -14.22
C TYR A 91 20.82 -5.66 -14.75
N GLY A 92 20.77 -6.13 -16.00
CA GLY A 92 19.58 -6.65 -16.66
C GLY A 92 18.70 -5.55 -17.29
N GLN A 93 17.44 -5.86 -17.51
CA GLN A 93 16.46 -4.98 -18.14
C GLN A 93 15.75 -4.07 -17.13
N ALA A 94 15.18 -2.97 -17.62
CA ALA A 94 14.48 -1.97 -16.80
C ALA A 94 13.04 -2.40 -16.40
N TYR A 95 12.84 -3.68 -16.07
CA TYR A 95 11.53 -4.27 -15.74
C TYR A 95 10.81 -3.59 -14.56
N HIS A 96 11.55 -2.87 -13.75
CA HIS A 96 11.04 -2.17 -12.56
C HIS A 96 10.48 -0.78 -12.87
N GLY A 97 10.85 -0.15 -14.01
CA GLY A 97 10.31 1.14 -14.43
C GLY A 97 11.09 2.38 -13.99
N TYR A 98 12.27 2.25 -13.36
CA TYR A 98 13.02 3.39 -12.80
C TYR A 98 14.19 3.86 -13.66
N TRP A 99 14.34 3.36 -14.91
CA TRP A 99 15.37 3.80 -15.85
C TRP A 99 14.73 4.40 -17.10
N GLN A 100 13.89 5.42 -16.90
CA GLN A 100 13.11 6.04 -17.97
C GLN A 100 14.01 6.74 -19.03
N GLN A 101 13.58 6.70 -20.29
CA GLN A 101 14.25 7.36 -21.42
C GLN A 101 13.30 8.29 -22.17
N ASP A 102 12.03 7.92 -22.32
CA ASP A 102 11.00 8.76 -22.92
C ASP A 102 9.82 8.91 -21.96
N ALA A 103 9.66 10.10 -21.39
CA ALA A 103 8.57 10.39 -20.45
C ALA A 103 7.20 10.49 -21.16
N TYR A 104 7.15 10.73 -22.46
CA TYR A 104 5.90 10.84 -23.23
C TYR A 104 5.43 9.54 -23.85
N ALA A 105 6.25 8.50 -23.84
CA ALA A 105 5.88 7.16 -24.28
C ALA A 105 5.61 6.25 -23.07
N LEU A 106 4.75 5.25 -23.28
CA LEU A 106 4.49 4.22 -22.28
C LEU A 106 5.39 3.01 -22.50
N ASN A 107 5.73 2.32 -21.42
CA ASN A 107 6.49 1.06 -21.47
C ASN A 107 5.67 -0.03 -22.17
N SER A 108 6.05 -0.34 -23.40
CA SER A 108 5.37 -1.31 -24.26
C SER A 108 5.36 -2.74 -23.73
N HIS A 109 6.25 -3.09 -22.78
CA HIS A 109 6.25 -4.39 -22.10
C HIS A 109 5.03 -4.55 -21.16
N TYR A 110 4.45 -3.47 -20.68
CA TYR A 110 3.29 -3.51 -19.77
C TYR A 110 1.95 -3.46 -20.50
N GLY A 111 1.94 -2.97 -21.75
CA GLY A 111 0.73 -2.83 -22.55
C GLY A 111 0.70 -1.54 -23.36
N THR A 112 -0.50 -1.20 -23.84
CA THR A 112 -0.80 -0.01 -24.63
C THR A 112 -1.43 1.10 -23.78
N ALA A 113 -1.58 2.29 -24.37
CA ALA A 113 -2.33 3.38 -23.73
C ALA A 113 -3.80 2.99 -23.41
N ASP A 114 -4.41 2.18 -24.26
CA ASP A 114 -5.77 1.70 -24.04
C ASP A 114 -5.83 0.69 -22.88
N ASP A 115 -4.79 -0.14 -22.69
CA ASP A 115 -4.69 -1.05 -21.55
C ASP A 115 -4.56 -0.31 -20.22
N LEU A 116 -3.77 0.77 -20.17
CA LEU A 116 -3.65 1.60 -18.96
C LEU A 116 -4.95 2.33 -18.64
N LYS A 117 -5.65 2.87 -19.64
CA LYS A 117 -6.99 3.45 -19.49
C LYS A 117 -8.02 2.42 -19.04
N ALA A 118 -7.93 1.20 -19.59
CA ALA A 118 -8.80 0.09 -19.20
C ALA A 118 -8.56 -0.30 -17.73
N LEU A 119 -7.31 -0.29 -17.26
CA LEU A 119 -6.98 -0.53 -15.85
C LEU A 119 -7.63 0.52 -14.93
N ALA A 120 -7.47 1.81 -15.24
CA ALA A 120 -8.11 2.88 -14.48
C ALA A 120 -9.64 2.72 -14.45
N SER A 121 -10.25 2.47 -15.61
CA SER A 121 -11.69 2.25 -15.72
C SER A 121 -12.17 1.02 -14.93
N ALA A 122 -11.42 -0.08 -14.96
CA ALA A 122 -11.74 -1.30 -14.20
C ALA A 122 -11.64 -1.08 -12.68
N LEU A 123 -10.69 -0.27 -12.22
CA LEU A 123 -10.58 0.13 -10.82
C LEU A 123 -11.74 1.05 -10.41
N HIS A 124 -12.01 2.10 -11.18
CA HIS A 124 -13.10 3.05 -10.88
C HIS A 124 -14.47 2.37 -10.85
N SER A 125 -14.73 1.41 -11.74
CA SER A 125 -15.98 0.63 -11.73
C SER A 125 -16.17 -0.19 -10.45
N ARG A 126 -15.08 -0.44 -9.71
CA ARG A 126 -15.05 -1.15 -8.41
C ARG A 126 -15.00 -0.20 -7.22
N GLY A 127 -15.00 1.13 -7.45
CA GLY A 127 -14.78 2.14 -6.41
C GLY A 127 -13.36 2.14 -5.86
N MET A 128 -12.39 1.71 -6.66
CA MET A 128 -10.96 1.66 -6.30
C MET A 128 -10.20 2.77 -7.03
N TYR A 129 -9.07 3.23 -6.44
CA TYR A 129 -8.20 4.26 -6.97
C TYR A 129 -6.94 3.69 -7.63
N LEU A 130 -6.42 4.42 -8.63
CA LEU A 130 -5.15 4.17 -9.29
C LEU A 130 -4.09 5.17 -8.80
N MET A 131 -3.03 4.70 -8.15
CA MET A 131 -1.82 5.45 -7.87
C MET A 131 -0.72 5.00 -8.84
N VAL A 132 -0.10 5.96 -9.53
CA VAL A 132 1.01 5.70 -10.46
C VAL A 132 2.31 6.20 -9.84
N ASP A 133 3.35 5.36 -9.92
CA ASP A 133 4.71 5.76 -9.57
C ASP A 133 5.32 6.66 -10.63
N VAL A 134 6.01 7.70 -10.23
CA VAL A 134 6.63 8.68 -11.14
C VAL A 134 8.03 9.05 -10.69
N VAL A 135 8.93 9.23 -11.66
CA VAL A 135 10.33 9.60 -11.44
C VAL A 135 10.57 10.98 -12.04
N ALA A 136 10.82 11.98 -11.20
CA ALA A 136 11.12 13.34 -11.66
C ALA A 136 12.60 13.69 -11.54
N ASN A 137 13.36 12.94 -10.77
CA ASN A 137 14.75 13.21 -10.48
C ASN A 137 15.69 12.96 -11.66
N HIS A 138 15.54 11.85 -12.38
CA HIS A 138 16.55 11.37 -13.31
C HIS A 138 15.98 10.69 -14.55
N MET A 139 16.84 10.53 -15.54
CA MET A 139 16.66 9.63 -16.69
C MET A 139 17.60 8.42 -16.53
N GLY A 140 17.41 7.35 -17.34
CA GLY A 140 18.27 6.16 -17.31
C GLY A 140 19.33 6.18 -18.41
N HIS A 141 20.57 5.76 -18.11
CA HIS A 141 21.64 5.57 -19.08
C HIS A 141 22.38 4.26 -18.86
N ASN A 142 22.47 3.44 -19.91
CA ASN A 142 23.28 2.22 -19.88
C ASN A 142 24.76 2.58 -20.09
N GLY A 143 25.49 2.73 -19.00
CA GLY A 143 26.90 3.11 -18.98
C GLY A 143 27.24 4.17 -17.93
N THR A 144 28.45 4.69 -18.01
CA THR A 144 28.96 5.70 -17.07
C THR A 144 28.42 7.09 -17.35
N GLY A 145 28.33 7.95 -16.33
CA GLY A 145 27.84 9.32 -16.45
C GLY A 145 28.62 10.23 -17.42
N ASN A 146 29.88 9.87 -17.76
CA ASN A 146 30.66 10.62 -18.77
C ASN A 146 30.32 10.26 -20.23
N SER A 147 29.52 9.22 -20.47
CA SER A 147 29.21 8.71 -21.82
C SER A 147 27.76 8.94 -22.24
N VAL A 148 27.01 9.79 -21.53
CA VAL A 148 25.59 10.00 -21.75
C VAL A 148 25.32 10.64 -23.11
N ASP A 149 24.49 9.99 -23.93
CA ASP A 149 23.89 10.56 -25.12
C ASP A 149 22.54 11.19 -24.75
N TYR A 150 22.53 12.48 -24.50
CA TYR A 150 21.32 13.21 -24.12
C TYR A 150 20.27 13.29 -25.22
N SER A 151 20.66 13.04 -26.51
CA SER A 151 19.73 13.16 -27.65
C SER A 151 18.60 12.11 -27.62
N VAL A 152 18.78 11.03 -26.87
CA VAL A 152 17.81 9.93 -26.75
C VAL A 152 16.66 10.26 -25.80
N TYR A 153 16.82 11.25 -24.92
CA TYR A 153 15.80 11.57 -23.91
C TYR A 153 14.68 12.44 -24.47
N ARG A 154 13.47 12.21 -23.95
CA ARG A 154 12.29 13.02 -24.26
C ARG A 154 11.53 13.34 -22.98
N PRO A 155 11.33 14.65 -22.66
CA PRO A 155 11.64 15.84 -23.48
C PRO A 155 13.08 16.37 -23.30
N PHE A 156 13.88 15.82 -22.39
CA PHE A 156 15.15 16.40 -21.92
C PHE A 156 16.36 16.06 -22.83
N ASN A 157 16.26 16.34 -24.11
CA ASN A 157 17.18 15.90 -25.15
C ASN A 157 18.47 16.77 -25.28
N SER A 158 18.94 17.36 -24.20
CA SER A 158 20.16 18.18 -24.18
C SER A 158 20.77 18.21 -22.80
N GLN A 159 22.11 18.14 -22.74
CA GLN A 159 22.86 18.22 -21.49
C GLN A 159 22.49 19.43 -20.61
N LYS A 160 22.06 20.54 -21.21
CA LYS A 160 21.66 21.75 -20.47
C LYS A 160 20.54 21.56 -19.45
N TYR A 161 19.78 20.47 -19.56
CA TYR A 161 18.66 20.15 -18.65
C TYR A 161 19.09 19.39 -17.41
N PHE A 162 20.36 18.98 -17.34
CA PHE A 162 20.89 18.12 -16.29
C PHE A 162 21.96 18.85 -15.48
N HIS A 163 22.07 18.49 -14.20
CA HIS A 163 23.21 18.87 -13.40
C HIS A 163 24.51 18.29 -14.00
N ASN A 164 25.64 18.98 -13.76
CA ASN A 164 26.95 18.45 -14.14
C ASN A 164 27.20 17.11 -13.47
N PHE A 165 27.76 16.18 -14.23
CA PHE A 165 28.01 14.83 -13.71
C PHE A 165 28.92 14.85 -12.49
N CYS A 166 28.41 14.31 -11.38
CA CYS A 166 29.14 13.88 -10.18
C CYS A 166 28.34 12.76 -9.53
N TRP A 167 29.00 11.81 -8.88
CA TRP A 167 28.32 10.84 -8.04
C TRP A 167 27.99 11.42 -6.66
N ILE A 168 26.83 11.07 -6.09
CA ILE A 168 26.54 11.37 -4.69
C ILE A 168 27.60 10.68 -3.84
N SER A 169 28.39 11.46 -3.12
CA SER A 169 29.49 11.00 -2.29
C SER A 169 29.30 11.26 -0.79
N ASN A 170 28.31 12.10 -0.44
CA ASN A 170 28.03 12.48 0.94
C ASN A 170 26.53 12.72 1.16
N TYR A 171 25.83 11.74 1.66
CA TYR A 171 24.39 11.84 1.98
C TYR A 171 24.06 12.78 3.16
N ASN A 172 25.05 13.27 3.90
CA ASN A 172 24.86 14.30 4.94
C ASN A 172 24.95 15.73 4.37
N ASN A 173 25.27 15.89 3.09
CA ASN A 173 25.29 17.17 2.40
C ASN A 173 24.13 17.23 1.39
N GLN A 174 23.06 17.96 1.73
CA GLN A 174 21.84 18.04 0.94
C GLN A 174 22.11 18.54 -0.49
N THR A 175 22.98 19.52 -0.70
CA THR A 175 23.37 19.97 -2.04
C THR A 175 24.04 18.85 -2.87
N ASN A 176 24.86 17.99 -2.23
CA ASN A 176 25.46 16.85 -2.93
C ASN A 176 24.40 15.79 -3.29
N VAL A 177 23.36 15.64 -2.45
CA VAL A 177 22.25 14.73 -2.71
C VAL A 177 21.33 15.25 -3.84
N GLU A 178 21.16 16.57 -3.94
CA GLU A 178 20.27 17.23 -4.91
C GLU A 178 20.92 17.51 -6.28
N ASP A 179 22.26 17.66 -6.33
CA ASP A 179 22.95 18.10 -7.55
C ASP A 179 23.81 16.99 -8.17
N CYS A 180 24.07 15.89 -7.45
CA CYS A 180 24.86 14.78 -7.96
C CYS A 180 23.97 13.56 -8.27
N TRP A 181 24.46 12.69 -9.11
CA TRP A 181 23.70 11.61 -9.74
C TRP A 181 23.63 10.36 -8.88
N LEU A 182 22.50 9.70 -8.94
CA LEU A 182 22.30 8.32 -8.50
C LEU A 182 22.84 7.34 -9.56
N GLY A 183 22.86 6.05 -9.22
CA GLY A 183 23.37 4.98 -10.07
C GLY A 183 24.87 4.79 -9.92
N ASP A 184 25.49 4.22 -10.94
CA ASP A 184 26.93 3.93 -10.98
C ASP A 184 27.47 3.88 -12.43
N ASN A 185 28.67 3.29 -12.61
CA ASN A 185 29.29 3.19 -13.95
C ASN A 185 28.66 2.11 -14.85
N THR A 186 27.73 1.31 -14.35
CA THR A 186 26.98 0.31 -15.13
C THR A 186 25.67 0.89 -15.65
N VAL A 187 24.92 1.54 -14.76
CA VAL A 187 23.70 2.29 -15.10
C VAL A 187 23.75 3.62 -14.37
N ALA A 188 24.11 4.66 -15.09
CA ALA A 188 24.05 6.01 -14.56
C ALA A 188 22.61 6.55 -14.63
N LEU A 189 22.26 7.38 -13.66
CA LEU A 189 20.98 8.05 -13.57
C LEU A 189 21.19 9.57 -13.72
N PRO A 190 21.24 10.08 -14.97
CA PRO A 190 21.45 11.51 -15.23
C PRO A 190 20.41 12.35 -14.52
N ASP A 191 20.88 13.22 -13.65
CA ASP A 191 20.09 14.02 -12.73
C ASP A 191 19.60 15.31 -13.38
N LEU A 192 18.28 15.56 -13.31
CA LEU A 192 17.65 16.71 -13.96
C LEU A 192 17.76 17.96 -13.08
N ASP A 193 18.27 19.06 -13.66
CA ASP A 193 18.39 20.35 -12.99
C ASP A 193 17.01 21.01 -12.79
N THR A 194 16.33 20.61 -11.73
CA THR A 194 15.02 21.15 -11.35
C THR A 194 15.09 22.56 -10.75
N THR A 195 16.26 23.21 -10.68
CA THR A 195 16.36 24.65 -10.40
C THR A 195 15.95 25.48 -11.63
N ARG A 196 16.03 24.90 -12.81
CA ARG A 196 15.72 25.54 -14.09
C ARG A 196 14.22 25.65 -14.32
N THR A 197 13.77 26.82 -14.75
CA THR A 197 12.35 27.08 -15.05
C THR A 197 11.83 26.23 -16.21
N ASP A 198 12.65 26.00 -17.26
CA ASP A 198 12.24 25.19 -18.41
C ASP A 198 12.07 23.71 -18.03
N VAL A 199 12.93 23.14 -17.18
CA VAL A 199 12.79 21.78 -16.64
C VAL A 199 11.54 21.66 -15.77
N LYS A 200 11.31 22.63 -14.87
CA LYS A 200 10.10 22.67 -14.03
C LYS A 200 8.83 22.66 -14.88
N ASN A 201 8.75 23.56 -15.85
CA ASN A 201 7.55 23.67 -16.68
C ASN A 201 7.28 22.39 -17.47
N MET A 202 8.32 21.76 -18.05
CA MET A 202 8.16 20.49 -18.78
C MET A 202 7.63 19.38 -17.86
N TRP A 203 8.08 19.31 -16.60
CA TRP A 203 7.57 18.33 -15.65
C TRP A 203 6.15 18.64 -15.18
N TYR A 204 5.81 19.91 -14.98
CA TYR A 204 4.45 20.31 -14.57
C TYR A 204 3.43 20.02 -15.66
N ASP A 205 3.75 20.35 -16.90
CA ASP A 205 2.91 20.04 -18.08
C ASP A 205 2.78 18.51 -18.27
N TRP A 206 3.86 17.78 -18.03
CA TRP A 206 3.88 16.33 -18.18
C TRP A 206 2.99 15.64 -17.14
N VAL A 207 3.10 16.01 -15.86
CA VAL A 207 2.33 15.35 -14.80
C VAL A 207 0.84 15.63 -14.92
N GLU A 208 0.44 16.86 -15.29
CA GLU A 208 -0.95 17.22 -15.61
C GLU A 208 -1.48 16.35 -16.76
N THR A 209 -0.67 16.18 -17.80
CA THR A 209 -1.01 15.34 -18.97
C THR A 209 -1.15 13.86 -18.58
N LEU A 210 -0.23 13.32 -17.77
CA LEU A 210 -0.28 11.93 -17.30
C LEU A 210 -1.57 11.67 -16.53
N VAL A 211 -1.85 12.51 -15.55
CA VAL A 211 -3.03 12.38 -14.68
C VAL A 211 -4.32 12.45 -15.50
N SER A 212 -4.44 13.46 -16.38
CA SER A 212 -5.66 13.67 -17.16
C SER A 212 -5.89 12.59 -18.21
N ASN A 213 -4.83 12.13 -18.92
CA ASN A 213 -4.96 11.16 -20.00
C ASN A 213 -5.31 9.75 -19.53
N TYR A 214 -4.88 9.38 -18.31
CA TYR A 214 -5.03 8.02 -17.78
C TYR A 214 -5.91 7.95 -16.54
N SER A 215 -6.58 9.05 -16.17
CA SER A 215 -7.48 9.11 -15.01
C SER A 215 -6.82 8.58 -13.73
N VAL A 216 -5.60 9.09 -13.46
CA VAL A 216 -4.83 8.73 -12.27
C VAL A 216 -5.40 9.47 -11.06
N ASP A 217 -5.56 8.78 -9.93
CA ASP A 217 -6.15 9.35 -8.71
C ASP A 217 -5.10 9.84 -7.72
N GLY A 218 -3.86 9.38 -7.84
CA GLY A 218 -2.74 9.78 -6.98
C GLY A 218 -1.39 9.37 -7.54
N LEU A 219 -0.35 9.97 -7.01
CA LEU A 219 1.04 9.71 -7.41
C LEU A 219 1.89 9.28 -6.23
N ARG A 220 2.71 8.25 -6.43
CA ARG A 220 3.90 8.02 -5.60
C ARG A 220 5.09 8.62 -6.34
N ILE A 221 5.84 9.46 -5.68
CA ILE A 221 6.96 10.16 -6.28
C ILE A 221 8.27 9.55 -5.77
N ASP A 222 9.05 9.05 -6.69
CA ASP A 222 10.35 8.45 -6.44
C ASP A 222 11.40 9.51 -6.04
N THR A 223 12.37 9.11 -5.20
CA THR A 223 13.61 9.87 -4.90
C THR A 223 13.41 11.35 -4.56
N VAL A 224 12.36 11.69 -3.81
CA VAL A 224 11.98 13.08 -3.49
C VAL A 224 13.11 13.88 -2.83
N LYS A 225 13.93 13.25 -1.98
CA LYS A 225 15.04 13.93 -1.30
C LYS A 225 16.19 14.34 -2.24
N ASN A 226 16.22 13.76 -3.44
CA ASN A 226 17.25 14.02 -4.45
C ASN A 226 16.91 15.20 -5.37
N VAL A 227 15.76 15.82 -5.19
CA VAL A 227 15.27 16.98 -5.93
C VAL A 227 15.10 18.16 -5.00
N GLN A 228 15.42 19.38 -5.47
CA GLN A 228 15.29 20.59 -4.67
C GLN A 228 13.86 20.78 -4.15
N LYS A 229 13.70 21.02 -2.87
CA LYS A 229 12.39 21.13 -2.22
C LYS A 229 11.43 22.11 -2.89
N ASN A 230 11.94 23.23 -3.40
CA ASN A 230 11.13 24.27 -4.05
C ASN A 230 10.51 23.85 -5.39
N PHE A 231 10.85 22.67 -5.91
CA PHE A 231 10.22 22.07 -7.07
C PHE A 231 8.84 21.46 -6.73
N TRP A 232 8.74 20.82 -5.57
CA TRP A 232 7.61 19.97 -5.22
C TRP A 232 6.26 20.68 -5.09
N PRO A 233 6.14 21.88 -4.49
CA PRO A 233 4.85 22.57 -4.40
C PRO A 233 4.22 22.84 -5.76
N GLY A 234 5.03 23.20 -6.76
CA GLY A 234 4.57 23.41 -8.15
C GLY A 234 4.15 22.09 -8.80
N TYR A 235 4.93 21.03 -8.61
CA TYR A 235 4.64 19.71 -9.15
C TYR A 235 3.36 19.11 -8.55
N ASN A 236 3.21 19.18 -7.21
CA ASN A 236 2.03 18.74 -6.49
C ASN A 236 0.76 19.46 -6.98
N ASN A 237 0.86 20.78 -7.13
CA ASN A 237 -0.25 21.60 -7.64
C ASN A 237 -0.61 21.26 -9.10
N ALA A 238 0.39 21.04 -9.96
CA ALA A 238 0.18 20.71 -11.37
C ALA A 238 -0.44 19.33 -11.55
N SER A 239 -0.11 18.36 -10.69
CA SER A 239 -0.71 17.03 -10.72
C SER A 239 -2.21 17.06 -10.44
N GLY A 240 -2.66 17.96 -9.55
CA GLY A 240 -4.05 18.10 -9.14
C GLY A 240 -4.61 16.89 -8.35
N VAL A 241 -3.76 15.92 -7.99
CA VAL A 241 -4.12 14.71 -7.23
C VAL A 241 -3.23 14.56 -6.00
N TYR A 242 -3.58 13.65 -5.10
CA TYR A 242 -2.76 13.33 -3.94
C TYR A 242 -1.37 12.83 -4.34
N CYS A 243 -0.33 13.47 -3.79
CA CYS A 243 1.07 13.11 -4.00
C CYS A 243 1.71 12.60 -2.71
N ILE A 244 2.21 11.37 -2.75
CA ILE A 244 3.00 10.78 -1.67
C ILE A 244 4.45 10.60 -2.10
N GLY A 245 5.38 11.26 -1.41
CA GLY A 245 6.79 11.28 -1.77
C GLY A 245 7.62 10.20 -1.07
N GLU A 246 8.58 9.63 -1.79
CA GLU A 246 9.60 8.81 -1.17
C GLU A 246 10.74 9.68 -0.65
N VAL A 247 10.86 9.75 0.67
CA VAL A 247 12.04 10.26 1.37
C VAL A 247 12.67 9.09 2.10
N PHE A 248 13.64 8.43 1.46
CA PHE A 248 14.28 7.21 1.97
C PHE A 248 15.23 7.56 3.11
N ASP A 249 14.64 7.84 4.29
CA ASP A 249 15.35 8.19 5.52
C ASP A 249 14.52 7.84 6.76
N GLY A 250 15.19 7.29 7.79
CA GLY A 250 14.56 6.88 9.05
C GLY A 250 14.43 8.01 10.08
N ASP A 251 15.04 9.17 9.85
CA ASP A 251 14.91 10.32 10.74
C ASP A 251 13.62 11.11 10.44
N ALA A 252 12.73 11.15 11.42
CA ALA A 252 11.50 11.90 11.31
C ALA A 252 11.75 13.41 11.15
N ALA A 253 12.82 13.95 11.75
CA ALA A 253 13.17 15.37 11.62
C ALA A 253 13.64 15.73 10.21
N TYR A 254 14.19 14.76 9.46
CA TYR A 254 14.55 14.92 8.05
C TYR A 254 13.36 14.67 7.11
N THR A 255 12.62 13.58 7.34
CA THR A 255 11.56 13.11 6.43
C THR A 255 10.26 13.91 6.52
N CYS A 256 9.79 14.23 7.74
CA CYS A 256 8.49 14.88 7.93
C CYS A 256 8.36 16.27 7.29
N PRO A 257 9.41 17.13 7.26
CA PRO A 257 9.32 18.45 6.62
C PRO A 257 9.05 18.45 5.11
N TYR A 258 9.20 17.31 4.42
CA TYR A 258 8.77 17.20 3.01
C TYR A 258 7.24 17.17 2.86
N GLN A 259 6.52 16.93 3.94
CA GLN A 259 5.06 17.03 3.94
C GLN A 259 4.56 18.49 3.86
N ASP A 260 5.43 19.49 4.01
CA ASP A 260 5.09 20.89 3.76
C ASP A 260 5.04 21.21 2.25
N ASP A 261 5.71 20.39 1.44
CA ASP A 261 5.87 20.56 0.00
C ASP A 261 5.03 19.57 -0.83
N LEU A 262 4.63 18.43 -0.20
CA LEU A 262 3.77 17.37 -0.75
C LEU A 262 2.60 17.06 0.20
N ASP A 263 1.60 16.33 -0.27
CA ASP A 263 0.46 15.94 0.58
C ASP A 263 0.85 14.91 1.64
N GLY A 264 1.72 13.98 1.30
CA GLY A 264 2.21 12.94 2.18
C GLY A 264 3.62 12.48 1.81
N VAL A 265 4.21 11.69 2.71
CA VAL A 265 5.47 10.98 2.47
C VAL A 265 5.35 9.52 2.92
N LEU A 266 6.12 8.62 2.32
CA LEU A 266 6.26 7.24 2.79
C LEU A 266 6.88 7.26 4.21
N ASN A 267 6.27 6.52 5.13
CA ASN A 267 6.60 6.58 6.55
C ASN A 267 7.85 5.72 6.88
N TYR A 268 8.98 6.05 6.23
CA TYR A 268 10.27 5.41 6.53
C TYR A 268 10.69 5.56 7.99
N PRO A 269 10.42 6.69 8.68
CA PRO A 269 10.67 6.76 10.11
C PRO A 269 10.01 5.63 10.91
N MET A 270 8.77 5.24 10.54
CA MET A 270 8.05 4.15 11.18
C MET A 270 8.49 2.76 10.70
N TYR A 271 8.91 2.62 9.43
CA TYR A 271 9.35 1.36 8.84
C TYR A 271 10.41 0.65 9.67
N TYR A 272 11.48 1.36 10.02
CA TYR A 272 12.61 0.76 10.74
C TYR A 272 12.26 0.24 12.14
N PRO A 273 11.61 1.03 13.04
CA PRO A 273 11.23 0.51 14.35
C PRO A 273 10.10 -0.53 14.27
N LEU A 274 9.20 -0.47 13.29
CA LEU A 274 8.20 -1.50 13.06
C LEU A 274 8.85 -2.84 12.70
N LEU A 275 9.80 -2.82 11.76
CA LEU A 275 10.58 -4.00 11.39
C LEU A 275 11.32 -4.56 12.63
N ARG A 276 12.11 -3.73 13.31
CA ARG A 276 12.88 -4.16 14.50
C ARG A 276 12.02 -4.67 15.64
N ALA A 277 10.77 -4.19 15.79
CA ALA A 277 9.87 -4.68 16.83
C ALA A 277 9.41 -6.11 16.60
N PHE A 278 9.28 -6.52 15.34
CA PHE A 278 8.66 -7.81 14.98
C PHE A 278 9.53 -8.74 14.12
N GLU A 279 10.75 -8.36 13.75
CA GLU A 279 11.67 -9.26 13.04
C GLU A 279 12.17 -10.42 13.91
N SER A 280 12.02 -10.32 15.23
CA SER A 280 12.36 -11.36 16.19
C SER A 280 11.60 -11.20 17.50
N THR A 281 11.61 -12.25 18.34
CA THR A 281 11.02 -12.20 19.69
C THR A 281 11.81 -11.34 20.69
N ASN A 282 13.01 -10.86 20.30
CA ASN A 282 13.82 -9.93 21.08
C ASN A 282 13.74 -8.49 20.55
N GLY A 283 12.77 -8.20 19.67
CA GLY A 283 12.59 -6.90 19.08
C GLY A 283 12.21 -5.80 20.08
N SER A 284 12.48 -4.54 19.74
CA SER A 284 12.24 -3.41 20.64
C SER A 284 10.82 -2.84 20.47
N ILE A 285 9.93 -3.21 21.37
CA ILE A 285 8.59 -2.59 21.47
C ILE A 285 8.68 -1.11 21.88
N SER A 286 9.67 -0.76 22.71
CA SER A 286 9.86 0.63 23.14
C SER A 286 10.25 1.59 22.01
N ASP A 287 11.05 1.12 21.03
CA ASP A 287 11.42 1.95 19.88
C ASP A 287 10.19 2.26 19.02
N LEU A 288 9.33 1.25 18.80
CA LEU A 288 8.07 1.43 18.09
C LEU A 288 7.13 2.40 18.82
N TYR A 289 6.99 2.23 20.14
CA TYR A 289 6.21 3.15 20.99
C TYR A 289 6.69 4.59 20.87
N ASN A 290 8.01 4.81 20.99
CA ASN A 290 8.61 6.13 20.91
C ASN A 290 8.41 6.74 19.53
N MET A 291 8.58 5.96 18.45
CA MET A 291 8.42 6.47 17.09
C MET A 291 6.96 6.86 16.76
N ILE A 292 5.96 6.15 17.29
CA ILE A 292 4.55 6.58 17.14
C ILE A 292 4.37 8.02 17.65
N ASN A 293 4.92 8.32 18.83
CA ASN A 293 4.85 9.65 19.42
C ASN A 293 5.69 10.66 18.65
N THR A 294 6.88 10.29 18.20
CA THR A 294 7.78 11.15 17.41
C THR A 294 7.12 11.56 16.09
N VAL A 295 6.65 10.61 15.29
CA VAL A 295 5.98 10.90 14.00
C VAL A 295 4.74 11.77 14.21
N LYS A 296 3.94 11.48 15.23
CA LYS A 296 2.74 12.26 15.56
C LYS A 296 3.04 13.72 15.92
N SER A 297 4.17 13.99 16.56
CA SER A 297 4.58 15.35 16.97
C SER A 297 5.39 16.10 15.92
N THR A 298 6.09 15.38 15.02
CA THR A 298 7.03 15.97 14.06
C THR A 298 6.42 16.18 12.68
N CYS A 299 5.62 15.21 12.20
CA CYS A 299 4.99 15.32 10.89
C CYS A 299 3.74 16.22 10.97
N ARG A 300 3.50 17.00 9.91
CA ARG A 300 2.33 17.89 9.80
C ARG A 300 1.03 17.11 9.98
N ASP A 301 0.91 15.98 9.32
CA ASP A 301 -0.26 15.10 9.43
C ASP A 301 0.12 13.62 9.30
N SER A 302 0.25 12.93 10.44
CA SER A 302 0.56 11.50 10.46
C SER A 302 -0.50 10.63 9.77
N THR A 303 -1.71 11.14 9.57
CA THR A 303 -2.81 10.40 8.94
C THR A 303 -2.74 10.36 7.41
N LEU A 304 -1.86 11.18 6.81
CA LEU A 304 -1.58 11.21 5.37
C LEU A 304 -0.23 10.56 4.99
N LEU A 305 0.46 9.94 5.92
CA LEU A 305 1.69 9.19 5.63
C LEU A 305 1.36 7.81 5.07
N GLY A 306 2.20 7.28 4.17
CA GLY A 306 2.08 5.89 3.70
C GLY A 306 2.77 4.92 4.65
N THR A 307 2.02 4.14 5.42
CA THR A 307 2.58 3.21 6.41
C THR A 307 2.73 1.81 5.81
N PHE A 308 3.92 1.24 5.90
CA PHE A 308 4.28 -0.06 5.32
C PHE A 308 5.35 -0.78 6.15
N VAL A 309 5.54 -2.08 5.90
CA VAL A 309 6.61 -2.91 6.48
C VAL A 309 7.41 -3.65 5.40
N GLU A 310 6.91 -3.71 4.17
CA GLU A 310 7.60 -4.27 3.01
C GLU A 310 7.48 -3.34 1.81
N ASN A 311 8.51 -3.32 0.97
CA ASN A 311 8.50 -2.71 -0.35
C ASN A 311 9.52 -3.42 -1.28
N HIS A 312 9.69 -2.91 -2.49
CA HIS A 312 10.56 -3.49 -3.50
C HIS A 312 12.05 -3.10 -3.37
N ASP A 313 12.40 -2.25 -2.40
CA ASP A 313 13.77 -1.77 -2.16
C ASP A 313 14.43 -2.40 -0.95
N ASN A 314 13.64 -3.04 -0.09
CA ASN A 314 14.11 -3.67 1.13
C ASN A 314 13.79 -5.17 1.14
N PRO A 315 14.55 -6.01 1.88
CA PRO A 315 14.20 -7.41 2.06
C PRO A 315 12.77 -7.58 2.56
N ARG A 316 12.12 -8.66 2.13
CA ARG A 316 10.80 -9.05 2.62
C ARG A 316 10.83 -9.26 4.13
N PHE A 317 9.73 -9.03 4.82
CA PHE A 317 9.63 -9.29 6.26
C PHE A 317 9.96 -10.75 6.61
N ALA A 318 9.46 -11.68 5.81
CA ALA A 318 9.72 -13.11 6.01
C ALA A 318 11.17 -13.54 5.72
N ASN A 319 12.03 -12.66 5.17
CA ASN A 319 13.46 -12.90 5.07
C ASN A 319 14.14 -12.80 6.45
N TYR A 320 13.59 -11.99 7.36
CA TYR A 320 14.12 -11.82 8.72
C TYR A 320 13.57 -12.91 9.66
N THR A 321 12.31 -13.30 9.50
CA THR A 321 11.67 -14.29 10.36
C THR A 321 10.56 -15.04 9.62
N SER A 322 10.51 -16.36 9.79
CA SER A 322 9.40 -17.20 9.32
C SER A 322 8.23 -17.27 10.31
N ASP A 323 8.31 -16.58 11.46
CA ASP A 323 7.26 -16.61 12.48
C ASP A 323 6.01 -15.87 12.02
N MET A 324 4.95 -16.63 11.78
CA MET A 324 3.67 -16.12 11.29
C MET A 324 2.97 -15.17 12.29
N SER A 325 3.19 -15.36 13.59
CA SER A 325 2.62 -14.45 14.60
C SER A 325 3.26 -13.07 14.54
N LEU A 326 4.58 -13.02 14.35
CA LEU A 326 5.31 -11.76 14.16
C LEU A 326 4.87 -11.05 12.87
N ALA A 327 4.75 -11.79 11.77
CA ALA A 327 4.26 -11.26 10.49
C ALA A 327 2.83 -10.68 10.61
N LYS A 328 1.94 -11.37 11.33
CA LYS A 328 0.58 -10.88 11.61
C LYS A 328 0.57 -9.60 12.44
N ASN A 329 1.46 -9.46 13.42
CA ASN A 329 1.58 -8.24 14.23
C ASN A 329 2.05 -7.05 13.37
N ALA A 330 3.06 -7.24 12.52
CA ALA A 330 3.55 -6.21 11.61
C ALA A 330 2.46 -5.76 10.62
N ALA A 331 1.74 -6.71 10.00
CA ALA A 331 0.62 -6.40 9.10
C ALA A 331 -0.55 -5.70 9.82
N THR A 332 -0.87 -6.13 11.05
CA THR A 332 -1.93 -5.49 11.87
C THR A 332 -1.56 -4.04 12.20
N PHE A 333 -0.30 -3.77 12.60
CA PHE A 333 0.17 -2.40 12.82
C PHE A 333 0.04 -1.57 11.54
N THR A 334 0.54 -2.06 10.42
CA THR A 334 0.50 -1.37 9.13
C THR A 334 -0.93 -0.91 8.77
N ILE A 335 -1.94 -1.76 9.00
CA ILE A 335 -3.32 -1.48 8.60
C ILE A 335 -4.08 -0.60 9.60
N LEU A 336 -3.79 -0.72 10.91
CA LEU A 336 -4.62 -0.11 11.96
C LEU A 336 -3.95 1.07 12.69
N ALA A 337 -2.67 1.35 12.43
CA ALA A 337 -2.01 2.56 12.92
C ALA A 337 -2.45 3.81 12.12
N ASP A 338 -1.80 4.95 12.36
CA ASP A 338 -2.01 6.14 11.53
C ASP A 338 -1.42 5.98 10.14
N GLY A 339 -2.01 6.72 9.22
CA GLY A 339 -1.60 6.77 7.83
C GLY A 339 -2.49 5.94 6.90
N ILE A 340 -2.10 5.94 5.63
CA ILE A 340 -2.69 5.16 4.57
C ILE A 340 -1.91 3.85 4.50
N PRO A 341 -2.52 2.70 4.82
CA PRO A 341 -1.80 1.43 4.83
C PRO A 341 -1.40 1.01 3.42
N ILE A 342 -0.16 0.51 3.31
CA ILE A 342 0.40 -0.02 2.06
C ILE A 342 0.88 -1.45 2.33
N ILE A 343 0.37 -2.41 1.56
CA ILE A 343 0.81 -3.80 1.56
C ILE A 343 1.43 -4.10 0.21
N TYR A 344 2.65 -4.65 0.22
CA TYR A 344 3.39 -5.00 -0.98
C TYR A 344 2.99 -6.39 -1.48
N ALA A 345 2.74 -6.53 -2.79
CA ALA A 345 2.34 -7.78 -3.44
C ALA A 345 3.31 -8.94 -3.11
N GLY A 346 2.75 -10.05 -2.64
CA GLY A 346 3.49 -11.20 -2.12
C GLY A 346 3.60 -11.24 -0.60
N GLN A 347 3.42 -10.12 0.12
CA GLN A 347 3.39 -10.11 1.60
C GLN A 347 2.26 -10.99 2.12
N GLU A 348 1.09 -10.96 1.48
CA GLU A 348 -0.08 -11.77 1.80
C GLU A 348 0.13 -13.27 1.55
N GLN A 349 1.17 -13.62 0.78
CA GLN A 349 1.61 -14.98 0.50
C GLN A 349 2.87 -15.38 1.29
N HIS A 350 3.35 -14.47 2.16
CA HIS A 350 4.54 -14.66 2.99
C HIS A 350 5.81 -14.91 2.18
N TYR A 351 5.98 -14.18 1.08
CA TYR A 351 7.22 -14.20 0.29
C TYR A 351 8.39 -13.72 1.12
N SER A 352 9.59 -14.31 0.89
CA SER A 352 10.75 -14.19 1.78
C SER A 352 12.04 -13.77 1.08
N GLY A 353 11.93 -13.19 -0.12
CA GLY A 353 13.08 -12.74 -0.87
C GLY A 353 13.92 -11.71 -0.12
N GLY A 354 15.24 -11.79 -0.27
CA GLY A 354 16.21 -10.86 0.32
C GLY A 354 16.26 -9.53 -0.42
N ASN A 355 17.47 -8.98 -0.62
CA ASN A 355 17.63 -7.75 -1.38
C ASN A 355 17.29 -7.93 -2.87
N ASP A 356 17.09 -6.80 -3.59
CA ASP A 356 16.94 -6.77 -5.04
C ASP A 356 17.98 -7.68 -5.74
N PRO A 357 17.55 -8.55 -6.66
CA PRO A 357 16.21 -8.71 -7.24
C PRO A 357 15.30 -9.72 -6.52
N TYR A 358 15.77 -10.33 -5.45
CA TYR A 358 15.09 -11.48 -4.83
C TYR A 358 13.82 -11.11 -4.08
N ASN A 359 13.66 -9.84 -3.65
CA ASN A 359 12.42 -9.31 -3.05
C ASN A 359 11.34 -8.92 -4.07
N ARG A 360 11.56 -9.22 -5.38
CA ARG A 360 10.68 -8.88 -6.51
C ARG A 360 10.14 -10.15 -7.17
N GLU A 361 9.70 -11.11 -6.33
CA GLU A 361 9.15 -12.38 -6.76
C GLU A 361 7.88 -12.21 -7.61
N ALA A 362 7.68 -13.11 -8.56
CA ALA A 362 6.48 -13.13 -9.39
C ALA A 362 5.26 -13.62 -8.60
N THR A 363 4.31 -12.74 -8.36
CA THR A 363 3.12 -13.03 -7.52
C THR A 363 2.25 -14.13 -8.11
N TRP A 364 2.16 -14.25 -9.43
CA TRP A 364 1.38 -15.33 -10.08
C TRP A 364 1.83 -16.75 -9.70
N LEU A 365 3.11 -16.95 -9.32
CA LEU A 365 3.62 -18.26 -8.89
C LEU A 365 3.04 -18.73 -7.56
N SER A 366 2.41 -17.83 -6.77
CA SER A 366 1.63 -18.20 -5.59
C SER A 366 0.30 -18.87 -5.92
N GLY A 367 -0.15 -18.77 -7.18
CA GLY A 367 -1.49 -19.18 -7.61
C GLY A 367 -2.61 -18.34 -6.97
N TYR A 368 -2.27 -17.14 -6.46
CA TYR A 368 -3.19 -16.19 -5.83
C TYR A 368 -4.07 -16.84 -4.75
N LYS A 369 -3.44 -17.54 -3.81
CA LYS A 369 -4.15 -18.30 -2.75
C LYS A 369 -4.88 -17.37 -1.79
N THR A 370 -6.20 -17.31 -1.88
CA THR A 370 -7.07 -16.51 -1.00
C THR A 370 -7.25 -17.14 0.39
N THR A 371 -6.72 -18.34 0.60
CA THR A 371 -6.77 -19.07 1.87
C THR A 371 -5.46 -19.02 2.66
N SER A 372 -4.44 -18.31 2.16
CA SER A 372 -3.20 -18.12 2.90
C SER A 372 -3.46 -17.35 4.20
N GLU A 373 -2.67 -17.63 5.23
CA GLU A 373 -2.90 -17.06 6.58
C GLU A 373 -2.82 -15.54 6.60
N LEU A 374 -1.84 -14.95 5.88
CA LEU A 374 -1.70 -13.50 5.82
C LEU A 374 -2.76 -12.85 4.92
N TYR A 375 -3.19 -13.51 3.82
CA TYR A 375 -4.29 -13.02 3.01
C TYR A 375 -5.57 -12.82 3.85
N THR A 376 -5.96 -13.86 4.57
CA THR A 376 -7.17 -13.82 5.43
C THR A 376 -7.03 -12.85 6.60
N HIS A 377 -5.83 -12.73 7.15
CA HIS A 377 -5.51 -11.80 8.23
C HIS A 377 -5.59 -10.34 7.78
N ILE A 378 -4.99 -10.02 6.63
CA ILE A 378 -5.04 -8.69 5.99
C ILE A 378 -6.49 -8.33 5.64
N ALA A 379 -7.23 -9.26 5.03
CA ALA A 379 -8.64 -9.06 4.69
C ALA A 379 -9.48 -8.70 5.93
N THR A 380 -9.28 -9.42 7.04
CA THR A 380 -9.97 -9.14 8.31
C THR A 380 -9.58 -7.78 8.88
N SER A 381 -8.30 -7.42 8.83
CA SER A 381 -7.79 -6.14 9.32
C SER A 381 -8.32 -4.95 8.50
N ASN A 382 -8.32 -5.05 7.18
CA ASN A 382 -8.91 -4.04 6.29
C ASN A 382 -10.42 -3.91 6.51
N LYS A 383 -11.11 -5.03 6.69
CA LYS A 383 -12.56 -5.04 6.95
C LYS A 383 -12.93 -4.27 8.23
N ILE A 384 -12.22 -4.50 9.34
CA ILE A 384 -12.49 -3.75 10.58
C ILE A 384 -12.11 -2.28 10.46
N ARG A 385 -11.02 -1.93 9.75
CA ARG A 385 -10.66 -0.55 9.46
C ARG A 385 -11.78 0.15 8.67
N THR A 386 -12.25 -0.44 7.59
CA THR A 386 -13.36 0.09 6.76
C THR A 386 -14.64 0.24 7.58
N HIS A 387 -14.95 -0.75 8.45
CA HIS A 387 -16.10 -0.67 9.34
C HIS A 387 -15.98 0.50 10.33
N ALA A 388 -14.84 0.66 11.00
CA ALA A 388 -14.61 1.76 11.93
C ALA A 388 -14.79 3.13 11.25
N ILE A 389 -14.27 3.30 10.03
CA ILE A 389 -14.45 4.50 9.20
C ILE A 389 -15.94 4.73 8.89
N SER A 390 -16.68 3.69 8.55
CA SER A 390 -18.11 3.81 8.22
C SER A 390 -18.98 4.18 9.43
N GLN A 391 -18.56 3.81 10.64
CA GLN A 391 -19.27 4.16 11.88
C GLN A 391 -18.96 5.58 12.35
N ASP A 392 -17.74 6.07 12.08
CA ASP A 392 -17.29 7.39 12.47
C ASP A 392 -16.17 7.87 11.52
N SER A 393 -16.49 8.79 10.60
CA SER A 393 -15.51 9.38 9.69
C SER A 393 -14.37 10.11 10.39
N GLY A 394 -14.58 10.57 11.63
CA GLY A 394 -13.56 11.15 12.48
C GLY A 394 -12.43 10.18 12.83
N TYR A 395 -12.63 8.87 12.67
CA TYR A 395 -11.57 7.85 12.77
C TYR A 395 -10.37 8.18 11.86
N LEU A 396 -10.61 8.71 10.67
CA LEU A 396 -9.58 9.02 9.68
C LEU A 396 -8.57 10.09 10.15
N THR A 397 -9.05 11.09 10.88
CA THR A 397 -8.22 12.22 11.38
C THR A 397 -7.82 12.05 12.84
N TYR A 398 -8.38 11.05 13.53
CA TYR A 398 -8.00 10.74 14.90
C TYR A 398 -6.61 10.12 14.92
N LYS A 399 -5.64 10.81 15.50
CA LYS A 399 -4.26 10.31 15.62
C LYS A 399 -4.20 9.23 16.71
N ASN A 400 -3.76 8.01 16.34
CA ASN A 400 -3.61 6.91 17.28
C ASN A 400 -2.58 7.23 18.37
N TYR A 401 -2.71 6.60 19.52
CA TYR A 401 -1.72 6.70 20.57
C TYR A 401 -1.62 5.39 21.37
N PRO A 402 -0.42 5.07 21.86
CA PRO A 402 -0.23 3.94 22.76
C PRO A 402 -0.93 4.17 24.09
N ILE A 403 -1.63 3.13 24.59
CA ILE A 403 -2.31 3.12 25.89
C ILE A 403 -1.68 2.13 26.87
N TYR A 404 -0.84 1.23 26.37
CA TYR A 404 -0.11 0.26 27.18
C TYR A 404 1.18 -0.16 26.48
N GLN A 405 2.23 -0.38 27.25
CA GLN A 405 3.50 -0.93 26.80
C GLN A 405 4.14 -1.75 27.92
N ASP A 406 4.72 -2.89 27.55
CA ASP A 406 5.73 -3.62 28.32
C ASP A 406 6.89 -4.06 27.41
N THR A 407 7.73 -4.99 27.83
CA THR A 407 8.88 -5.46 27.05
C THR A 407 8.50 -6.16 25.75
N SER A 408 7.30 -6.72 25.66
CA SER A 408 6.85 -7.58 24.55
C SER A 408 5.49 -7.21 23.97
N THR A 409 4.82 -6.22 24.55
CA THR A 409 3.44 -5.87 24.19
C THR A 409 3.29 -4.39 23.99
N LEU A 410 2.58 -4.00 22.92
CA LEU A 410 2.12 -2.64 22.66
C LEU A 410 0.62 -2.66 22.46
N ALA A 411 -0.14 -1.81 23.15
CA ALA A 411 -1.54 -1.56 22.81
C ALA A 411 -1.75 -0.11 22.39
N MET A 412 -2.49 0.07 21.30
CA MET A 412 -2.83 1.37 20.71
C MET A 412 -4.33 1.58 20.67
N ARG A 413 -4.73 2.85 20.78
CA ARG A 413 -6.11 3.28 20.59
C ARG A 413 -6.21 4.24 19.40
N LYS A 414 -7.21 4.02 18.55
CA LYS A 414 -7.60 4.92 17.46
C LYS A 414 -9.12 5.06 17.39
N GLY A 415 -9.60 6.29 17.27
CA GLY A 415 -11.03 6.62 17.22
C GLY A 415 -11.61 7.17 18.52
N TYR A 416 -12.76 7.83 18.38
CA TYR A 416 -13.46 8.49 19.47
C TYR A 416 -14.20 7.49 20.38
N ASN A 417 -14.58 7.95 21.57
CA ASN A 417 -15.29 7.11 22.53
C ASN A 417 -16.59 6.52 21.94
N GLY A 418 -16.75 5.22 22.05
CA GLY A 418 -17.90 4.46 21.55
C GLY A 418 -17.73 3.89 20.15
N THR A 419 -16.68 4.27 19.40
CA THR A 419 -16.32 3.74 18.06
C THR A 419 -14.83 3.43 17.92
N GLN A 420 -14.07 3.56 19.03
CA GLN A 420 -12.62 3.33 19.01
C GLN A 420 -12.24 1.88 18.76
N THR A 421 -11.19 1.70 17.99
CA THR A 421 -10.47 0.44 17.82
C THR A 421 -9.31 0.38 18.80
N ILE A 422 -9.16 -0.74 19.51
CA ILE A 422 -7.98 -1.04 20.33
C ILE A 422 -7.22 -2.16 19.66
N THR A 423 -5.95 -1.90 19.33
CA THR A 423 -5.05 -2.88 18.74
C THR A 423 -4.00 -3.28 19.76
N VAL A 424 -3.88 -4.59 20.04
CA VAL A 424 -2.86 -5.15 20.94
C VAL A 424 -1.91 -5.99 20.12
N LEU A 425 -0.64 -5.65 20.18
CA LEU A 425 0.44 -6.28 19.42
C LEU A 425 1.42 -6.95 20.38
N SER A 426 2.07 -8.04 19.93
CA SER A 426 3.04 -8.76 20.74
C SER A 426 4.17 -9.34 19.89
N ASN A 427 5.41 -9.21 20.36
CA ASN A 427 6.58 -9.83 19.72
C ASN A 427 6.99 -11.16 20.38
N LEU A 428 6.15 -11.78 21.20
CA LEU A 428 6.44 -13.08 21.81
C LEU A 428 6.53 -14.24 20.80
N GLY A 429 6.08 -14.05 19.57
CA GLY A 429 6.11 -15.05 18.50
C GLY A 429 5.16 -16.24 18.75
N ALA A 430 5.15 -17.18 17.81
CA ALA A 430 4.23 -18.32 17.81
C ALA A 430 4.39 -19.26 19.03
N SER A 431 5.57 -19.31 19.62
CA SER A 431 5.85 -20.08 20.84
C SER A 431 5.54 -19.32 22.14
N GLY A 432 5.07 -18.08 22.06
CA GLY A 432 4.70 -17.26 23.20
C GLY A 432 3.62 -17.91 24.07
N SER A 433 3.80 -17.87 25.38
CA SER A 433 2.87 -18.46 26.36
C SER A 433 1.51 -17.74 26.34
N SER A 434 0.47 -18.47 26.78
CA SER A 434 -0.87 -17.88 26.95
C SER A 434 -0.96 -17.17 28.29
N TYR A 435 -1.56 -15.97 28.30
CA TYR A 435 -1.84 -15.19 29.50
C TYR A 435 -3.05 -14.27 29.28
N THR A 436 -3.56 -13.67 30.33
CA THR A 436 -4.59 -12.63 30.23
C THR A 436 -3.97 -11.27 30.55
N LEU A 437 -4.01 -10.36 29.60
CA LEU A 437 -3.58 -8.98 29.79
C LEU A 437 -4.76 -8.16 30.35
N SER A 438 -4.64 -7.63 31.55
CA SER A 438 -5.59 -6.62 32.04
C SER A 438 -5.26 -5.27 31.43
N LEU A 439 -5.95 -4.90 30.33
CA LEU A 439 -5.62 -3.74 29.51
C LEU A 439 -6.38 -2.50 29.98
N PRO A 440 -5.70 -1.50 30.56
CA PRO A 440 -6.30 -0.23 30.98
C PRO A 440 -6.37 0.78 29.80
N GLY A 441 -6.99 1.94 30.04
CA GLY A 441 -6.89 3.10 29.12
C GLY A 441 -7.64 2.97 27.80
N THR A 442 -8.48 1.95 27.64
CA THR A 442 -9.20 1.68 26.38
C THR A 442 -10.27 2.71 26.06
N GLY A 443 -10.78 3.43 27.08
CA GLY A 443 -11.92 4.34 26.97
C GLY A 443 -13.27 3.64 26.84
N TYR A 444 -13.32 2.32 27.01
CA TYR A 444 -14.56 1.58 27.17
C TYR A 444 -15.11 1.75 28.59
N THR A 445 -16.43 1.63 28.76
CA THR A 445 -17.09 1.77 30.06
C THR A 445 -17.22 0.42 30.76
N ALA A 446 -17.19 0.43 32.11
CA ALA A 446 -17.37 -0.79 32.90
C ALA A 446 -18.66 -1.53 32.49
N GLY A 447 -18.55 -2.85 32.34
CA GLY A 447 -19.66 -3.71 31.91
C GLY A 447 -19.90 -3.71 30.38
N GLN A 448 -19.29 -2.81 29.61
CA GLN A 448 -19.44 -2.79 28.16
C GLN A 448 -18.95 -4.12 27.55
N LYS A 449 -19.66 -4.59 26.52
CA LYS A 449 -19.23 -5.74 25.71
C LYS A 449 -18.37 -5.25 24.55
N VAL A 450 -17.23 -5.88 24.39
CA VAL A 450 -16.32 -5.68 23.26
C VAL A 450 -16.05 -7.01 22.56
N MET A 451 -15.95 -6.95 21.23
CA MET A 451 -15.61 -8.11 20.39
C MET A 451 -14.11 -8.12 20.14
N GLU A 452 -13.45 -9.25 20.36
CA GLU A 452 -12.13 -9.51 19.79
C GLU A 452 -12.32 -10.07 18.38
N ILE A 453 -11.84 -9.32 17.38
CA ILE A 453 -12.22 -9.47 15.96
C ILE A 453 -11.66 -10.74 15.34
N TYR A 454 -10.42 -11.14 15.66
CA TYR A 454 -9.80 -12.32 15.04
C TYR A 454 -10.35 -13.64 15.54
N THR A 455 -10.76 -13.70 16.81
CA THR A 455 -11.29 -14.93 17.43
C THR A 455 -12.81 -14.91 17.59
N CYS A 456 -13.44 -13.80 17.30
CA CYS A 456 -14.88 -13.59 17.50
C CYS A 456 -15.33 -13.82 18.95
N SER A 457 -14.46 -13.50 19.90
CA SER A 457 -14.74 -13.68 21.33
C SER A 457 -15.30 -12.40 21.94
N ASN A 458 -16.40 -12.53 22.67
CA ASN A 458 -16.96 -11.43 23.47
C ASN A 458 -16.19 -11.30 24.79
N LEU A 459 -15.67 -10.10 25.05
CA LEU A 459 -15.04 -9.71 26.28
C LEU A 459 -15.94 -8.73 27.04
N THR A 460 -15.77 -8.65 28.35
CA THR A 460 -16.51 -7.67 29.17
C THR A 460 -15.50 -6.78 29.88
N VAL A 461 -15.71 -5.48 29.81
CA VAL A 461 -14.90 -4.48 30.50
C VAL A 461 -15.13 -4.63 32.02
N ASP A 462 -14.06 -4.72 32.77
CA ASP A 462 -14.11 -4.88 34.23
C ASP A 462 -14.64 -3.62 34.93
N SER A 463 -14.96 -3.75 36.24
CA SER A 463 -15.46 -2.63 37.04
C SER A 463 -14.49 -1.44 37.15
N ASN A 464 -13.19 -1.68 36.97
CA ASN A 464 -12.14 -0.65 36.95
C ASN A 464 -11.89 -0.04 35.55
N GLY A 465 -12.64 -0.44 34.51
CA GLY A 465 -12.49 0.03 33.13
C GLY A 465 -11.42 -0.71 32.31
N SER A 466 -10.80 -1.77 32.84
CA SER A 466 -9.84 -2.60 32.10
C SER A 466 -10.54 -3.69 31.30
N VAL A 467 -9.91 -4.13 30.20
CA VAL A 467 -10.38 -5.26 29.40
C VAL A 467 -9.47 -6.46 29.63
N PRO A 468 -10.00 -7.62 30.08
CA PRO A 468 -9.21 -8.87 30.21
C PRO A 468 -8.99 -9.50 28.83
N VAL A 469 -7.87 -9.15 28.17
CA VAL A 469 -7.54 -9.57 26.81
C VAL A 469 -6.79 -10.91 26.85
N PRO A 470 -7.34 -12.00 26.25
CA PRO A 470 -6.65 -13.28 26.18
C PRO A 470 -5.56 -13.25 25.12
N MET A 471 -4.31 -13.20 25.54
CA MET A 471 -3.13 -13.29 24.68
C MET A 471 -2.71 -14.76 24.54
N LYS A 472 -2.39 -15.18 23.32
CA LYS A 472 -1.97 -16.54 23.01
C LYS A 472 -1.05 -16.57 21.81
N SER A 473 0.04 -17.32 21.88
CA SER A 473 0.98 -17.56 20.78
C SER A 473 1.46 -16.26 20.11
N GLY A 474 1.66 -15.19 20.86
CA GLY A 474 2.10 -13.89 20.35
C GLY A 474 1.21 -13.27 19.26
N LEU A 475 -0.03 -13.75 19.07
CA LEU A 475 -0.93 -13.24 18.05
C LEU A 475 -1.49 -11.86 18.44
N PRO A 476 -1.66 -10.96 17.47
CA PRO A 476 -2.29 -9.66 17.72
C PRO A 476 -3.76 -9.81 18.11
N ARG A 477 -4.33 -8.77 18.72
CA ARG A 477 -5.75 -8.66 19.06
C ARG A 477 -6.30 -7.32 18.58
N ILE A 478 -7.56 -7.34 18.13
CA ILE A 478 -8.30 -6.13 17.77
C ILE A 478 -9.60 -6.14 18.57
N LEU A 479 -9.82 -5.11 19.39
CA LEU A 479 -11.04 -4.96 20.15
C LEU A 479 -11.89 -3.83 19.56
N TYR A 480 -13.18 -4.09 19.43
CA TYR A 480 -14.16 -3.12 18.94
C TYR A 480 -15.48 -3.26 19.75
N PRO A 481 -16.24 -2.15 19.97
CA PRO A 481 -17.52 -2.21 20.67
C PRO A 481 -18.49 -3.19 20.01
N ALA A 482 -18.97 -4.19 20.76
CA ALA A 482 -19.79 -5.28 20.20
C ALA A 482 -21.15 -4.79 19.67
N ASP A 483 -21.74 -3.77 20.32
CA ASP A 483 -22.99 -3.12 19.93
C ASP A 483 -22.88 -2.27 18.66
N ARG A 484 -21.67 -1.94 18.24
CA ARG A 484 -21.38 -1.20 16.98
C ARG A 484 -21.07 -2.09 15.80
N LEU A 485 -20.93 -3.40 16.00
CA LEU A 485 -20.84 -4.38 14.92
C LEU A 485 -22.24 -4.69 14.41
N VAL A 486 -22.82 -3.77 13.63
CA VAL A 486 -24.16 -3.90 13.05
C VAL A 486 -24.23 -5.17 12.20
N ASN A 487 -25.15 -6.08 12.53
CA ASN A 487 -25.25 -7.43 11.97
C ASN A 487 -23.97 -8.26 12.22
N GLY A 488 -23.64 -8.52 13.46
CA GLY A 488 -22.46 -9.28 13.94
C GLY A 488 -22.14 -10.59 13.20
N SER A 489 -23.02 -11.03 12.30
CA SER A 489 -22.84 -12.14 11.40
C SER A 489 -21.72 -11.95 10.37
N SER A 490 -21.40 -10.71 9.91
CA SER A 490 -20.46 -10.53 8.79
C SER A 490 -18.98 -10.67 9.17
N PHE A 491 -18.61 -10.34 10.43
CA PHE A 491 -17.23 -10.54 10.90
C PHE A 491 -16.97 -11.97 11.38
N CYS A 492 -17.98 -12.64 11.94
CA CYS A 492 -17.82 -13.89 12.64
C CYS A 492 -18.56 -15.08 12.03
N SER A 493 -19.38 -14.90 11.00
CA SER A 493 -20.14 -15.98 10.37
C SER A 493 -19.27 -16.97 9.59
N SER A 494 -18.12 -16.54 9.08
CA SER A 494 -17.20 -17.41 8.33
C SER A 494 -16.40 -18.37 9.23
N ALA A 495 -16.19 -18.05 10.50
CA ALA A 495 -15.47 -18.91 11.44
C ALA A 495 -16.30 -20.10 11.94
N MET A 496 -17.64 -20.01 11.91
CA MET A 496 -18.51 -21.13 12.34
C MET A 496 -18.70 -22.22 11.28
N SER A 497 -18.40 -21.96 10.00
CA SER A 497 -18.58 -22.96 8.94
C SER A 497 -17.43 -23.98 8.85
N VAL A 498 -16.25 -23.66 9.36
CA VAL A 498 -15.08 -24.57 9.30
C VAL A 498 -15.07 -25.60 10.44
N PHE A 499 -15.75 -25.34 11.56
CA PHE A 499 -15.79 -26.28 12.71
C PHE A 499 -17.01 -27.22 12.74
N LYS A 500 -17.96 -27.12 11.79
CA LYS A 500 -19.14 -28.02 11.74
C LYS A 500 -19.02 -29.21 10.79
N HIS A 501 -17.85 -29.47 10.19
CA HIS A 501 -17.64 -30.62 9.29
C HIS A 501 -16.78 -31.76 9.88
N ALA A 502 -16.78 -31.91 11.19
CA ALA A 502 -16.25 -33.10 11.82
C ALA A 502 -17.33 -33.69 12.74
N GLY A 503 -18.24 -34.47 12.19
CA GLY A 503 -19.14 -35.34 12.92
C GLY A 503 -20.63 -35.11 12.65
N GLY A 504 -21.23 -35.92 11.78
CA GLY A 504 -22.69 -36.03 11.71
C GLY A 504 -23.27 -36.17 10.29
N VAL A 505 -23.63 -37.39 10.01
CA VAL A 505 -24.29 -37.97 8.84
C VAL A 505 -25.40 -37.10 8.22
N MET A 506 -25.41 -37.07 6.88
CA MET A 506 -26.43 -36.60 5.94
C MET A 506 -27.89 -36.69 6.39
N LEU A 507 -28.62 -35.62 6.08
CA LEU A 507 -30.01 -35.70 5.61
C LEU A 507 -30.20 -34.62 4.54
N PHE A 508 -30.17 -35.07 3.26
CA PHE A 508 -30.65 -34.28 2.14
C PHE A 508 -32.18 -34.23 2.17
N LEU A 509 -32.75 -33.05 2.26
CA LEU A 509 -34.13 -32.80 1.83
C LEU A 509 -34.14 -31.66 0.83
N SER A 510 -34.45 -32.06 -0.38
CA SER A 510 -34.62 -31.26 -1.58
C SER A 510 -35.72 -30.19 -1.43
N TYR A 511 -35.37 -28.92 -1.72
CA TYR A 511 -36.30 -27.88 -2.12
C TYR A 511 -36.09 -27.52 -3.58
N THR A 512 -36.56 -28.41 -4.47
CA THR A 512 -36.91 -28.10 -5.84
C THR A 512 -38.40 -28.43 -5.96
N VAL A 513 -39.21 -27.44 -6.15
CA VAL A 513 -40.56 -27.34 -6.76
C VAL A 513 -41.30 -26.19 -6.05
N ILE A 514 -41.24 -25.00 -6.63
CA ILE A 514 -42.27 -23.95 -6.71
C ILE A 514 -41.68 -22.81 -7.58
N PHE A 515 -41.53 -23.04 -8.88
CA PHE A 515 -41.45 -21.99 -9.90
C PHE A 515 -41.92 -22.54 -11.29
N ALA A 516 -43.06 -23.17 -11.30
CA ALA A 516 -43.68 -23.67 -12.54
C ALA A 516 -45.22 -23.62 -12.51
N GLN A 517 -45.82 -22.57 -11.96
CA GLN A 517 -47.30 -22.39 -12.08
C GLN A 517 -47.76 -20.93 -12.12
N VAL A 518 -47.02 -20.01 -12.75
CA VAL A 518 -47.53 -18.63 -13.02
C VAL A 518 -47.38 -18.22 -14.49
N LEU A 519 -47.24 -19.13 -15.41
CA LEU A 519 -47.11 -18.80 -16.85
C LEU A 519 -48.14 -19.51 -17.75
N ILE A 520 -49.33 -19.87 -17.23
CA ILE A 520 -50.50 -20.35 -18.05
C ILE A 520 -51.78 -19.66 -17.55
N ALA A 521 -51.83 -18.35 -17.59
CA ALA A 521 -53.09 -17.61 -17.39
C ALA A 521 -53.08 -16.21 -18.03
N ILE A 522 -52.38 -16.02 -19.15
CA ILE A 522 -52.53 -14.86 -20.03
C ILE A 522 -52.40 -15.36 -21.49
N MET A 523 -53.26 -16.25 -21.92
CA MET A 523 -53.60 -16.50 -23.31
C MET A 523 -54.82 -17.43 -23.33
N THR A 524 -55.97 -16.92 -22.98
CA THR A 524 -57.32 -17.21 -23.54
C THR A 524 -58.14 -15.98 -23.29
#